data_89cd1b654e938832ebfdb529a05894e3
#
_entry.id   89cd1b654e938832ebfdb529a05894e3
#
_cell.length_a   1.000
_cell.length_b   1.000
_cell.length_c   1.000
_cell.angle_alpha   90.00
_cell.angle_beta   90.00
_cell.angle_gamma   90.00
#
_symmetry.space_group_name_H-M   'P 1'
#
loop_
_entity.id
_entity.type
_entity.pdbx_description
1 polymer ?
#
loop_
_entity_poly.entity_id
_entity_poly.type
_entity_poly.pdbx_seq_one_letter_code
_entity_poly.pdbx_strand_id
1 'polypeptide(L)'
;MSRRAPSWLSTTPGAVYTLHFWPPYGDPDVQLAKHYTGWAEEGRVARRLVDHTLGRGARLTQVQREAGGTWVVADIQPGTRDREQQLKERGAARRCRVCRASRDIESGRLTREQALAQWETATEAERSLLREIFGMEPEPEKPAPVPVREMVPAPSHEPVKYGPEIDALVDALIESWTSPKAEPAPELEMEAGA
;
A
#
# COMPACT_ATOMS: atom_id res chain seq x y z
N MET A 1 -35.82 -23.51 -7.86
CA MET A 1 -35.41 -22.69 -6.69
C MET A 1 -34.24 -21.83 -7.12
N SER A 2 -34.51 -20.56 -7.44
CA SER A 2 -33.47 -19.60 -7.83
C SER A 2 -32.64 -19.22 -6.59
N ARG A 3 -31.38 -19.64 -6.54
CA ARG A 3 -30.45 -19.18 -5.51
C ARG A 3 -30.16 -17.71 -5.78
N ARG A 4 -30.69 -16.81 -4.94
CA ARG A 4 -30.27 -15.41 -4.95
C ARG A 4 -28.75 -15.38 -4.84
N ALA A 5 -28.11 -14.69 -5.78
CA ALA A 5 -26.69 -14.41 -5.68
C ALA A 5 -26.39 -13.78 -4.31
N PRO A 6 -25.35 -14.21 -3.60
CA PRO A 6 -25.00 -13.61 -2.32
C PRO A 6 -24.83 -12.10 -2.46
N SER A 7 -25.29 -11.33 -1.49
CA SER A 7 -25.28 -9.86 -1.52
C SER A 7 -23.88 -9.23 -1.59
N TRP A 8 -22.84 -10.05 -1.40
CA TRP A 8 -21.44 -9.64 -1.50
C TRP A 8 -20.87 -9.74 -2.94
N LEU A 9 -21.60 -10.37 -3.88
CA LEU A 9 -21.24 -10.35 -5.30
C LEU A 9 -21.54 -8.95 -5.85
N SER A 10 -20.53 -8.08 -5.83
CA SER A 10 -20.62 -6.73 -6.37
C SER A 10 -19.83 -6.64 -7.67
N THR A 11 -20.53 -6.27 -8.74
CA THR A 11 -19.91 -5.94 -10.03
C THR A 11 -19.47 -4.48 -10.09
N THR A 12 -19.64 -3.71 -9.01
CA THR A 12 -19.26 -2.29 -8.96
C THR A 12 -17.78 -2.14 -9.26
N PRO A 13 -17.41 -1.31 -10.24
CA PRO A 13 -16.00 -1.02 -10.54
C PRO A 13 -15.30 -0.39 -9.33
N GLY A 14 -14.04 -0.70 -9.20
CA GLY A 14 -13.21 -0.17 -8.13
C GLY A 14 -11.79 -0.69 -8.23
N ALA A 15 -11.05 -0.62 -7.15
CA ALA A 15 -9.73 -1.19 -7.07
C ALA A 15 -9.56 -2.07 -5.82
N VAL A 16 -8.82 -3.14 -6.00
CA VAL A 16 -8.34 -3.99 -4.92
C VAL A 16 -6.91 -3.58 -4.61
N TYR A 17 -6.63 -3.35 -3.34
CA TYR A 17 -5.31 -2.98 -2.87
C TYR A 17 -4.81 -3.96 -1.81
N THR A 18 -3.49 -4.11 -1.74
CA THR A 18 -2.80 -4.91 -0.72
C THR A 18 -1.84 -4.03 0.05
N LEU A 19 -1.97 -4.01 1.37
CA LEU A 19 -1.05 -3.37 2.29
C LEU A 19 -0.07 -4.41 2.83
N HIS A 20 1.21 -4.06 2.91
CA HIS A 20 2.22 -4.85 3.60
C HIS A 20 2.51 -4.21 4.95
N PHE A 21 2.30 -4.95 6.04
CA PHE A 21 2.48 -4.49 7.41
C PHE A 21 3.93 -4.58 7.85
N TRP A 22 4.37 -3.58 8.60
CA TRP A 22 5.66 -3.58 9.24
C TRP A 22 5.63 -2.93 10.62
N PRO A 23 6.12 -3.60 11.67
CA PRO A 23 6.35 -5.05 11.67
C PRO A 23 5.07 -5.86 11.42
N PRO A 24 5.14 -7.16 11.11
CA PRO A 24 3.96 -8.02 11.06
C PRO A 24 3.18 -7.98 12.37
N TYR A 25 1.84 -8.02 12.30
CA TYR A 25 0.97 -8.00 13.48
C TYR A 25 0.54 -9.40 13.91
N GLY A 26 0.59 -9.67 15.19
CA GLY A 26 0.12 -10.93 15.78
C GLY A 26 1.18 -11.62 16.62
N ASP A 27 0.87 -12.85 17.01
CA ASP A 27 1.77 -13.71 17.78
C ASP A 27 2.63 -14.54 16.81
N PRO A 28 3.97 -14.47 16.87
CA PRO A 28 4.84 -15.25 16.02
C PRO A 28 4.66 -16.76 16.17
N ASP A 29 4.26 -17.24 17.37
CA ASP A 29 4.09 -18.65 17.64
C ASP A 29 2.73 -19.19 17.16
N VAL A 30 1.79 -18.30 16.83
CA VAL A 30 0.44 -18.68 16.37
C VAL A 30 0.24 -18.26 14.91
N GLN A 31 0.20 -16.97 14.64
CA GLN A 31 0.01 -16.43 13.29
C GLN A 31 0.39 -14.96 13.22
N LEU A 32 1.17 -14.60 12.18
CA LEU A 32 1.48 -13.22 11.86
C LEU A 32 0.70 -12.73 10.64
N ALA A 33 -0.03 -11.65 10.82
CA ALA A 33 -0.64 -10.92 9.73
C ALA A 33 0.39 -9.99 9.08
N LYS A 34 0.89 -10.36 7.89
CA LYS A 34 1.84 -9.56 7.10
C LYS A 34 1.15 -8.66 6.08
N HIS A 35 -0.13 -8.93 5.79
CA HIS A 35 -0.85 -8.24 4.73
C HIS A 35 -2.29 -7.97 5.11
N TYR A 36 -2.82 -6.90 4.53
CA TYR A 36 -4.24 -6.64 4.46
C TYR A 36 -4.64 -6.45 3.00
N THR A 37 -5.71 -7.10 2.57
CA THR A 37 -6.30 -6.88 1.25
C THR A 37 -7.65 -6.25 1.42
N GLY A 38 -7.87 -5.14 0.73
CA GLY A 38 -9.12 -4.39 0.75
C GLY A 38 -9.58 -4.03 -0.66
N TRP A 39 -10.83 -3.59 -0.75
CA TRP A 39 -11.43 -3.03 -1.94
C TRP A 39 -12.03 -1.67 -1.62
N ALA A 40 -11.97 -0.78 -2.60
CA ALA A 40 -12.68 0.49 -2.58
C ALA A 40 -13.30 0.75 -3.95
N GLU A 41 -14.42 1.48 -3.98
CA GLU A 41 -15.04 1.96 -5.20
C GLU A 41 -14.07 2.84 -5.98
N GLU A 42 -14.30 2.95 -7.28
CA GLU A 42 -13.53 3.83 -8.16
C GLU A 42 -13.47 5.26 -7.59
N GLY A 43 -12.29 5.87 -7.63
CA GLY A 43 -12.04 7.20 -7.05
C GLY A 43 -11.97 7.26 -5.51
N ARG A 44 -12.22 6.16 -4.78
CA ARG A 44 -12.23 6.16 -3.30
C ARG A 44 -11.03 5.48 -2.63
N VAL A 45 -10.11 4.95 -3.42
CA VAL A 45 -8.95 4.20 -2.87
C VAL A 45 -8.11 5.08 -1.96
N ALA A 46 -7.71 6.27 -2.41
CA ALA A 46 -6.89 7.20 -1.64
C ALA A 46 -7.56 7.55 -0.30
N ARG A 47 -8.85 7.88 -0.33
CA ARG A 47 -9.62 8.15 0.88
C ARG A 47 -9.60 6.95 1.84
N ARG A 48 -9.78 5.75 1.31
CA ARG A 48 -9.77 4.51 2.10
C ARG A 48 -8.40 4.25 2.75
N LEU A 49 -7.32 4.56 2.05
CA LEU A 49 -5.96 4.45 2.59
C LEU A 49 -5.72 5.47 3.72
N VAL A 50 -6.18 6.71 3.55
CA VAL A 50 -6.17 7.72 4.63
C VAL A 50 -6.96 7.24 5.84
N ASP A 51 -8.14 6.63 5.67
CA ASP A 51 -8.91 6.06 6.78
C ASP A 51 -8.13 4.96 7.51
N HIS A 52 -7.38 4.12 6.79
CA HIS A 52 -6.48 3.13 7.41
C HIS A 52 -5.38 3.79 8.22
N THR A 53 -4.73 4.81 7.69
CA THR A 53 -3.67 5.57 8.40
C THR A 53 -4.20 6.24 9.66
N LEU A 54 -5.44 6.72 9.63
CA LEU A 54 -6.08 7.36 10.78
C LEU A 54 -6.70 6.36 11.79
N GLY A 55 -6.60 5.05 11.53
CA GLY A 55 -7.20 4.01 12.37
C GLY A 55 -8.72 3.89 12.26
N ARG A 56 -9.33 4.53 11.26
CA ARG A 56 -10.78 4.49 10.96
C ARG A 56 -11.13 3.47 9.88
N GLY A 57 -10.16 2.72 9.42
CA GLY A 57 -10.28 1.74 8.36
C GLY A 57 -10.80 0.38 8.83
N ALA A 58 -10.21 -0.70 8.34
CA ALA A 58 -10.53 -2.05 8.77
C ALA A 58 -9.95 -2.33 10.18
N ARG A 59 -10.61 -3.21 10.94
CA ARG A 59 -10.15 -3.55 12.30
C ARG A 59 -8.68 -3.99 12.34
N LEU A 60 -8.23 -4.78 11.37
CA LEU A 60 -6.85 -5.26 11.32
C LEU A 60 -5.84 -4.11 11.14
N THR A 61 -6.14 -3.11 10.30
CA THR A 61 -5.27 -1.94 10.13
C THR A 61 -5.29 -1.03 11.36
N GLN A 62 -6.42 -0.97 12.06
CA GLN A 62 -6.54 -0.24 13.32
C GLN A 62 -5.65 -0.85 14.40
N VAL A 63 -5.76 -2.17 14.66
CA VAL A 63 -4.96 -2.83 15.71
C VAL A 63 -3.48 -2.85 15.38
N GLN A 64 -3.11 -2.94 14.09
CA GLN A 64 -1.73 -2.80 13.63
C GLN A 64 -1.16 -1.43 14.04
N ARG A 65 -1.92 -0.37 13.81
CA ARG A 65 -1.53 0.99 14.19
C ARG A 65 -1.48 1.16 15.71
N GLU A 66 -2.46 0.66 16.45
CA GLU A 66 -2.49 0.68 17.92
C GLU A 66 -1.27 -0.02 18.53
N ALA A 67 -0.75 -1.04 17.86
CA ALA A 67 0.48 -1.74 18.23
C ALA A 67 1.78 -1.01 17.77
N GLY A 68 1.67 0.22 17.27
CA GLY A 68 2.83 1.00 16.79
C GLY A 68 3.34 0.58 15.41
N GLY A 69 2.64 -0.33 14.73
CA GLY A 69 3.01 -0.75 13.38
C GLY A 69 2.52 0.21 12.30
N THR A 70 3.06 0.02 11.11
CA THR A 70 2.75 0.81 9.92
C THR A 70 2.60 -0.09 8.70
N TRP A 71 2.41 0.47 7.51
CA TRP A 71 2.25 -0.29 6.28
C TRP A 71 2.69 0.51 5.05
N VAL A 72 2.99 -0.22 3.99
CA VAL A 72 3.17 0.33 2.63
C VAL A 72 2.15 -0.28 1.68
N VAL A 73 1.79 0.46 0.64
CA VAL A 73 0.96 -0.05 -0.44
C VAL A 73 1.80 -0.98 -1.31
N ALA A 74 1.52 -2.27 -1.22
CA ALA A 74 2.28 -3.30 -1.93
C ALA A 74 1.74 -3.61 -3.32
N ASP A 75 0.44 -3.38 -3.55
CA ASP A 75 -0.21 -3.61 -4.85
C ASP A 75 -1.54 -2.85 -4.91
N ILE A 76 -1.87 -2.28 -6.08
CA ILE A 76 -3.19 -1.75 -6.43
C ILE A 76 -3.52 -2.23 -7.83
N GLN A 77 -4.72 -2.77 -8.02
CA GLN A 77 -5.20 -3.24 -9.31
C GLN A 77 -6.69 -2.96 -9.48
N PRO A 78 -7.18 -2.64 -10.69
CA PRO A 78 -8.60 -2.59 -10.95
C PRO A 78 -9.28 -3.91 -10.57
N GLY A 79 -10.48 -3.84 -10.00
CA GLY A 79 -11.21 -5.04 -9.62
C GLY A 79 -12.46 -4.77 -8.81
N THR A 80 -13.24 -5.83 -8.64
CA THR A 80 -14.49 -5.84 -7.88
C THR A 80 -14.29 -6.41 -6.48
N ARG A 81 -15.32 -6.36 -5.64
CA ARG A 81 -15.33 -7.06 -4.34
C ARG A 81 -15.11 -8.56 -4.45
N ASP A 82 -15.60 -9.18 -5.51
CA ASP A 82 -15.36 -10.61 -5.74
C ASP A 82 -13.88 -10.89 -5.98
N ARG A 83 -13.20 -9.96 -6.66
CA ARG A 83 -11.76 -10.05 -6.86
C ARG A 83 -11.01 -9.91 -5.53
N GLU A 84 -11.43 -9.03 -4.66
CA GLU A 84 -10.89 -8.91 -3.30
C GLU A 84 -11.00 -10.24 -2.54
N GLN A 85 -12.19 -10.84 -2.55
CA GLN A 85 -12.44 -12.12 -1.88
C GLN A 85 -11.56 -13.25 -2.43
N GLN A 86 -11.47 -13.39 -3.76
CA GLN A 86 -10.59 -14.37 -4.40
C GLN A 86 -9.11 -14.18 -4.00
N LEU A 87 -8.65 -12.92 -3.86
CA LEU A 87 -7.28 -12.63 -3.45
C LEU A 87 -7.04 -12.97 -1.98
N LYS A 88 -8.00 -12.74 -1.10
CA LYS A 88 -7.94 -13.17 0.29
C LYS A 88 -7.81 -14.69 0.41
N GLU A 89 -8.61 -15.44 -0.33
CA GLU A 89 -8.59 -16.92 -0.34
C GLU A 89 -7.27 -17.49 -0.88
N ARG A 90 -6.69 -16.83 -1.90
CA ARG A 90 -5.43 -17.27 -2.52
C ARG A 90 -4.17 -16.82 -1.80
N GLY A 91 -4.32 -15.97 -0.79
CA GLY A 91 -3.22 -15.38 -0.02
C GLY A 91 -2.57 -14.16 -0.71
N ALA A 92 -2.65 -13.01 -0.06
CA ALA A 92 -2.10 -11.73 -0.55
C ALA A 92 -0.58 -11.76 -0.76
N ALA A 93 0.14 -12.59 -0.01
CA ALA A 93 1.61 -12.69 -0.05
C ALA A 93 2.17 -12.98 -1.45
N ARG A 94 1.44 -13.73 -2.28
CA ARG A 94 1.88 -14.07 -3.65
C ARG A 94 1.96 -12.86 -4.58
N ARG A 95 1.18 -11.81 -4.30
CA ARG A 95 1.11 -10.58 -5.11
C ARG A 95 1.81 -9.40 -4.47
N CYS A 96 2.17 -9.50 -3.21
CA CYS A 96 2.88 -8.45 -2.50
C CYS A 96 4.25 -8.20 -3.16
N ARG A 97 4.42 -7.01 -3.75
CA ARG A 97 5.68 -6.59 -4.38
C ARG A 97 6.81 -6.53 -3.36
N VAL A 98 6.54 -6.10 -2.12
CA VAL A 98 7.53 -6.07 -1.03
C VAL A 98 8.04 -7.47 -0.72
N CYS A 99 7.14 -8.44 -0.49
CA CYS A 99 7.55 -9.83 -0.24
C CYS A 99 8.29 -10.48 -1.41
N ARG A 100 7.98 -10.06 -2.64
CA ARG A 100 8.70 -10.52 -3.83
C ARG A 100 10.11 -9.97 -3.83
N ALA A 101 10.26 -8.64 -3.66
CA ALA A 101 11.55 -7.99 -3.60
C ALA A 101 12.43 -8.56 -2.48
N SER A 102 11.89 -8.78 -1.27
CA SER A 102 12.64 -9.40 -0.17
C SER A 102 13.18 -10.78 -0.55
N ARG A 103 12.36 -11.64 -1.17
CA ARG A 103 12.82 -12.96 -1.66
C ARG A 103 13.87 -12.87 -2.77
N ASP A 104 13.76 -11.86 -3.64
CA ASP A 104 14.72 -11.64 -4.70
C ASP A 104 16.06 -11.12 -4.16
N ILE A 105 16.03 -10.33 -3.08
CA ILE A 105 17.22 -9.94 -2.31
C ILE A 105 17.84 -11.17 -1.62
N GLU A 106 17.07 -11.96 -0.89
CA GLU A 106 17.52 -13.15 -0.18
C GLU A 106 18.15 -14.18 -1.12
N SER A 107 17.63 -14.31 -2.33
CA SER A 107 18.16 -15.22 -3.36
C SER A 107 19.30 -14.64 -4.20
N GLY A 108 19.70 -13.38 -3.95
CA GLY A 108 20.74 -12.68 -4.70
C GLY A 108 20.34 -12.26 -6.13
N ARG A 109 19.05 -12.34 -6.48
CA ARG A 109 18.55 -11.88 -7.79
C ARG A 109 18.47 -10.36 -7.92
N LEU A 110 18.30 -9.67 -6.79
CA LEU A 110 18.29 -8.20 -6.71
C LEU A 110 19.20 -7.73 -5.60
N THR A 111 19.84 -6.58 -5.78
CA THR A 111 20.42 -5.85 -4.65
C THR A 111 19.30 -5.09 -3.92
N ARG A 112 19.58 -4.62 -2.70
CA ARG A 112 18.63 -3.82 -1.91
C ARG A 112 18.29 -2.51 -2.62
N GLU A 113 19.28 -1.87 -3.22
CA GLU A 113 19.14 -0.63 -4.00
C GLU A 113 18.26 -0.83 -5.23
N GLN A 114 18.47 -1.92 -5.97
CA GLN A 114 17.63 -2.29 -7.11
C GLN A 114 16.19 -2.59 -6.67
N ALA A 115 16.03 -3.26 -5.53
CA ALA A 115 14.72 -3.49 -4.96
C ALA A 115 14.02 -2.17 -4.61
N LEU A 116 14.70 -1.25 -3.92
CA LEU A 116 14.15 0.05 -3.54
C LEU A 116 13.81 0.91 -4.77
N ALA A 117 14.62 0.86 -5.82
CA ALA A 117 14.36 1.60 -7.06
C ALA A 117 13.04 1.21 -7.76
N GLN A 118 12.46 0.05 -7.44
CA GLN A 118 11.14 -0.33 -7.98
C GLN A 118 9.98 0.50 -7.42
N TRP A 119 10.23 1.36 -6.41
CA TRP A 119 9.26 2.28 -5.82
C TRP A 119 9.60 3.75 -6.14
N GLU A 120 9.73 4.06 -7.41
CA GLU A 120 10.10 5.42 -7.88
C GLU A 120 9.11 6.49 -7.42
N THR A 121 7.82 6.15 -7.37
CA THR A 121 6.73 7.06 -6.98
C THR A 121 6.42 7.03 -5.48
N ALA A 122 7.16 6.26 -4.67
CA ALA A 122 6.95 6.21 -3.23
C ALA A 122 7.34 7.54 -2.57
N THR A 123 6.54 7.94 -1.59
CA THR A 123 6.86 9.07 -0.71
C THR A 123 8.13 8.79 0.10
N GLU A 124 8.75 9.83 0.65
CA GLU A 124 9.97 9.65 1.47
C GLU A 124 9.70 8.77 2.70
N ALA A 125 8.53 8.90 3.33
CA ALA A 125 8.14 8.04 4.44
C ALA A 125 8.02 6.56 4.02
N GLU A 126 7.44 6.28 2.86
CA GLU A 126 7.36 4.91 2.32
C GLU A 126 8.74 4.38 1.94
N ARG A 127 9.62 5.21 1.38
CA ARG A 127 11.00 4.83 1.04
C ARG A 127 11.81 4.50 2.30
N SER A 128 11.68 5.32 3.35
CA SER A 128 12.31 5.06 4.64
C SER A 128 11.87 3.72 5.21
N LEU A 129 10.57 3.44 5.19
CA LEU A 129 10.01 2.17 5.64
C LEU A 129 10.48 0.99 4.78
N LEU A 130 10.56 1.15 3.46
CA LEU A 130 11.07 0.11 2.56
C LEU A 130 12.56 -0.18 2.80
N ARG A 131 13.36 0.84 3.12
CA ARG A 131 14.76 0.63 3.54
C ARG A 131 14.84 -0.24 4.78
N GLU A 132 14.04 0.07 5.80
CA GLU A 132 13.98 -0.74 7.02
C GLU A 132 13.57 -2.19 6.72
N ILE A 133 12.51 -2.40 5.94
CA ILE A 133 12.03 -3.74 5.53
C ILE A 133 13.12 -4.52 4.77
N PHE A 134 13.91 -3.86 3.93
CA PHE A 134 14.99 -4.49 3.15
C PHE A 134 16.32 -4.59 3.92
N GLY A 135 16.35 -4.16 5.19
CA GLY A 135 17.55 -4.20 6.04
C GLY A 135 18.65 -3.27 5.53
N MET A 136 18.30 -2.10 5.02
CA MET A 136 19.23 -1.04 4.63
C MET A 136 19.44 -0.07 5.80
N GLU A 137 20.62 0.51 5.89
CA GLU A 137 20.87 1.60 6.82
C GLU A 137 19.92 2.79 6.55
N PRO A 138 19.42 3.46 7.60
CA PRO A 138 18.63 4.67 7.42
C PRO A 138 19.46 5.71 6.67
N GLU A 139 18.81 6.45 5.78
CA GLU A 139 19.47 7.60 5.15
C GLU A 139 19.82 8.61 6.26
N PRO A 140 21.03 9.18 6.27
CA PRO A 140 21.39 10.19 7.26
C PRO A 140 20.35 11.31 7.21
N GLU A 141 19.75 11.59 8.36
CA GLU A 141 18.68 12.59 8.47
C GLU A 141 19.10 13.91 7.80
N LYS A 142 18.37 14.30 6.76
CA LYS A 142 18.38 15.71 6.37
C LYS A 142 17.91 16.52 7.59
N PRO A 143 18.60 17.59 7.97
CA PRO A 143 18.21 18.41 9.12
C PRO A 143 16.73 18.75 9.00
N ALA A 144 15.97 18.37 10.03
CA ALA A 144 14.53 18.53 10.07
C ALA A 144 14.14 19.98 9.79
N PRO A 145 13.13 20.24 8.94
CA PRO A 145 12.54 21.57 8.89
C PRO A 145 12.03 21.92 10.29
N VAL A 146 12.39 23.10 10.76
CA VAL A 146 12.05 23.62 12.09
C VAL A 146 10.55 23.44 12.34
N PRO A 147 10.14 22.84 13.47
CA PRO A 147 8.74 22.49 13.71
C PRO A 147 7.88 23.74 13.79
N VAL A 148 6.88 23.84 12.93
CA VAL A 148 5.75 24.75 13.14
C VAL A 148 4.89 24.13 14.25
N ARG A 149 4.94 24.77 15.38
CA ARG A 149 4.25 24.38 16.63
C ARG A 149 2.80 24.80 16.53
N GLU A 150 1.89 23.81 16.39
CA GLU A 150 0.56 23.97 16.99
C GLU A 150 -0.10 22.60 17.17
N MET A 151 -0.33 22.26 18.43
CA MET A 151 -1.12 21.11 18.82
C MET A 151 -2.59 21.46 18.67
N VAL A 152 -3.32 20.70 17.86
CA VAL A 152 -4.78 20.75 17.81
C VAL A 152 -5.35 19.59 18.63
N PRO A 153 -6.30 19.85 19.56
CA PRO A 153 -6.92 18.79 20.37
C PRO A 153 -7.77 17.83 19.50
N ALA A 154 -7.82 16.56 19.92
CA ALA A 154 -8.57 15.51 19.26
C ALA A 154 -10.07 15.85 19.13
N PRO A 155 -10.66 15.75 17.93
CA PRO A 155 -12.07 16.08 17.73
C PRO A 155 -13.01 14.92 18.06
N SER A 156 -14.17 15.27 18.62
CA SER A 156 -15.36 14.46 18.81
C SER A 156 -15.90 13.91 17.48
N HIS A 157 -16.62 12.80 17.53
CA HIS A 157 -17.09 11.91 16.44
C HIS A 157 -18.06 12.52 15.39
N GLU A 158 -17.86 13.74 14.94
CA GLU A 158 -18.58 14.24 13.76
C GLU A 158 -17.82 13.94 12.47
N PRO A 159 -18.51 13.71 11.33
CA PRO A 159 -17.84 13.46 10.06
C PRO A 159 -17.02 14.68 9.67
N VAL A 160 -15.71 14.57 9.81
CA VAL A 160 -14.78 15.65 9.53
C VAL A 160 -14.82 15.96 8.03
N LYS A 161 -15.28 17.15 7.68
CA LYS A 161 -14.98 17.75 6.38
C LYS A 161 -13.49 18.13 6.42
N TYR A 162 -12.71 17.51 5.58
CA TYR A 162 -11.29 17.84 5.47
C TYR A 162 -11.15 19.23 4.85
N GLY A 163 -10.16 19.99 5.31
CA GLY A 163 -9.82 21.26 4.70
C GLY A 163 -9.16 21.05 3.32
N PRO A 164 -9.12 22.10 2.49
CA PRO A 164 -8.60 22.03 1.13
C PRO A 164 -7.16 21.48 1.03
N GLU A 165 -6.37 21.55 2.10
CA GLU A 165 -5.02 21.00 2.16
C GLU A 165 -4.99 19.46 2.13
N ILE A 166 -5.97 18.80 2.74
CA ILE A 166 -6.06 17.33 2.73
C ILE A 166 -6.65 16.85 1.40
N ASP A 167 -7.59 17.57 0.85
CA ASP A 167 -8.12 17.27 -0.48
C ASP A 167 -7.01 17.39 -1.54
N ALA A 168 -6.14 18.39 -1.46
CA ALA A 168 -4.97 18.51 -2.34
C ALA A 168 -3.94 17.38 -2.15
N LEU A 169 -3.73 16.90 -0.93
CA LEU A 169 -2.87 15.74 -0.65
C LEU A 169 -3.47 14.44 -1.21
N VAL A 170 -4.78 14.28 -1.12
CA VAL A 170 -5.50 13.13 -1.68
C VAL A 170 -5.42 13.16 -3.21
N ASP A 171 -5.62 14.34 -3.82
CA ASP A 171 -5.52 14.50 -5.28
C ASP A 171 -4.10 14.23 -5.79
N ALA A 172 -3.08 14.72 -5.11
CA ALA A 172 -1.68 14.45 -5.45
C ALA A 172 -1.33 12.94 -5.34
N LEU A 173 -1.86 12.24 -4.34
CA LEU A 173 -1.74 10.79 -4.20
C LEU A 173 -2.46 10.05 -5.34
N ILE A 174 -3.67 10.48 -5.69
CA ILE A 174 -4.44 9.91 -6.81
C ILE A 174 -3.66 10.08 -8.12
N GLU A 175 -3.16 11.28 -8.40
CA GLU A 175 -2.36 11.55 -9.61
C GLU A 175 -1.09 10.70 -9.67
N SER A 176 -0.38 10.52 -8.54
CA SER A 176 0.84 9.69 -8.50
C SER A 176 0.57 8.22 -8.77
N TRP A 177 -0.63 7.73 -8.46
CA TRP A 177 -1.00 6.31 -8.60
C TRP A 177 -1.76 6.01 -9.88
N THR A 178 -2.43 6.99 -10.47
CA THR A 178 -3.23 6.84 -11.70
C THR A 178 -2.49 7.27 -12.96
N SER A 179 -1.36 7.98 -12.84
CA SER A 179 -0.53 8.32 -13.99
C SER A 179 -0.13 7.05 -14.74
N PRO A 180 -0.39 6.96 -16.04
CA PRO A 180 0.00 5.80 -16.83
C PRO A 180 1.52 5.64 -16.74
N LYS A 181 1.97 4.45 -16.28
CA LYS A 181 3.39 4.10 -16.35
C LYS A 181 3.84 4.29 -17.79
N ALA A 182 4.94 5.03 -17.98
CA ALA A 182 5.62 5.10 -19.26
C ALA A 182 5.76 3.68 -19.81
N GLU A 183 5.30 3.46 -21.05
CA GLU A 183 5.49 2.20 -21.74
C GLU A 183 6.98 1.83 -21.69
N PRO A 184 7.33 0.57 -21.44
CA PRO A 184 8.72 0.13 -21.53
C PRO A 184 9.21 0.44 -22.94
N ALA A 185 10.40 1.03 -23.01
CA ALA A 185 11.05 1.33 -24.28
C ALA A 185 11.07 0.05 -25.15
N PRO A 186 10.83 0.15 -26.48
CA PRO A 186 10.83 -0.99 -27.37
C PRO A 186 12.17 -1.73 -27.24
N GLU A 187 12.11 -3.04 -27.02
CA GLU A 187 13.28 -3.90 -27.08
C GLU A 187 13.96 -3.70 -28.43
N LEU A 188 15.17 -3.20 -28.41
CA LEU A 188 16.04 -3.18 -29.59
C LEU A 188 16.29 -4.65 -29.97
N GLU A 189 15.64 -5.09 -31.03
CA GLU A 189 15.98 -6.35 -31.69
C GLU A 189 17.46 -6.27 -32.09
N MET A 190 18.31 -6.97 -31.35
CA MET A 190 19.69 -7.23 -31.77
C MET A 190 19.61 -8.22 -32.93
N GLU A 191 19.70 -7.70 -34.16
CA GLU A 191 19.94 -8.52 -35.31
C GLU A 191 21.24 -9.32 -35.08
N ALA A 192 21.07 -10.63 -34.97
CA ALA A 192 22.18 -11.56 -35.02
C ALA A 192 22.70 -11.56 -36.47
N GLY A 193 23.75 -10.77 -36.71
CA GLY A 193 24.54 -10.83 -37.93
C GLY A 193 25.27 -12.16 -38.02
N ALA A 194 25.14 -12.80 -39.15
CA ALA A 194 25.78 -14.05 -39.57
C ALA A 194 27.32 -13.99 -39.55
#